data_8c67ff2c8c8b8a0cc271a649c7db98b7
#
_entry.id   8c67ff2c8c8b8a0cc271a649c7db98b7
#
_cell.length_a   1.000
_cell.length_b   1.000
_cell.length_c   1.000
_cell.angle_alpha   90.00
_cell.angle_beta   90.00
_cell.angle_gamma   90.00
#
_symmetry.space_group_name_H-M   'P 1'
#
loop_
_entity.id
_entity.type
_entity.pdbx_description
1 polymer ?
#
loop_
_entity_poly.entity_id
_entity_poly.type
_entity_poly.pdbx_seq_one_letter_code
_entity_poly.pdbx_strand_id
1 'polypeptide(L)'
;IPEEGNICTFRYFAKTPKIKYDQHPLVAVTEIFPWGFRGLNFHLRTYRQYTWEELATQVYIVNRTELDDLLSLDYEKIVLNR
;
A
#
# COMPACT_ATOMS: atom_id res chain seq x y z
N ILE A 1 12.56 -4.42 -1.56
CA ILE A 1 12.41 -3.25 -0.68
C ILE A 1 12.10 -2.04 -1.55
N PRO A 2 11.05 -1.29 -1.25
CA PRO A 2 10.74 -0.09 -2.01
C PRO A 2 11.77 1.02 -1.76
N GLU A 3 11.91 1.92 -2.70
CA GLU A 3 12.76 3.10 -2.61
C GLU A 3 11.90 4.36 -2.59
N GLU A 4 12.47 5.46 -2.12
CA GLU A 4 11.81 6.76 -2.18
C GLU A 4 11.41 7.08 -3.62
N GLY A 5 10.20 7.56 -3.82
CA GLY A 5 9.63 7.84 -5.12
C GLY A 5 8.92 6.66 -5.79
N ASN A 6 9.05 5.46 -5.26
CA ASN A 6 8.30 4.30 -5.78
C ASN A 6 6.83 4.40 -5.40
N ILE A 7 5.99 3.85 -6.26
CA ILE A 7 4.61 3.53 -5.93
C ILE A 7 4.55 2.01 -5.75
N CYS A 8 3.99 1.57 -4.64
CA CYS A 8 3.96 0.15 -4.32
C CYS A 8 2.62 -0.27 -3.73
N THR A 9 2.36 -1.56 -3.81
CA THR A 9 1.22 -2.20 -3.16
C THR A 9 1.68 -3.48 -2.45
N PHE A 10 0.98 -3.87 -1.41
CA PHE A 10 1.33 -5.02 -0.59
C PHE A 10 0.14 -5.43 0.26
N ARG A 11 0.21 -6.59 0.87
CA ARG A 11 -0.74 -6.97 1.91
C ARG A 11 -0.16 -6.60 3.26
N TYR A 12 -0.99 -6.00 4.10
CA TYR A 12 -0.58 -5.43 5.37
C TYR A 12 -1.46 -5.96 6.51
N PHE A 13 -0.84 -6.28 7.65
CA PHE A 13 -1.58 -6.63 8.87
C PHE A 13 -2.06 -5.36 9.54
N ALA A 14 -3.21 -4.88 9.08
CA ALA A 14 -3.75 -3.60 9.52
C ALA A 14 -4.16 -3.62 10.99
N LYS A 15 -3.92 -2.50 11.67
CA LYS A 15 -4.40 -2.30 13.06
C LYS A 15 -5.92 -2.16 13.10
N THR A 16 -6.53 -1.79 12.00
CA THR A 16 -7.98 -1.65 11.85
C THR A 16 -8.48 -2.56 10.74
N PRO A 17 -8.60 -3.88 11.00
CA PRO A 17 -8.89 -4.87 9.96
C PRO A 17 -10.26 -4.70 9.28
N LYS A 18 -11.15 -3.91 9.85
CA LYS A 18 -12.43 -3.59 9.23
C LYS A 18 -12.32 -2.54 8.12
N ILE A 19 -11.23 -1.80 8.07
CA ILE A 19 -10.96 -0.83 7.01
C ILE A 19 -10.20 -1.53 5.89
N LYS A 20 -10.91 -1.86 4.81
CA LYS A 20 -10.37 -2.71 3.74
C LYS A 20 -9.18 -2.09 3.01
N TYR A 21 -9.18 -0.78 2.84
CA TYR A 21 -8.07 -0.07 2.21
C TYR A 21 -6.77 -0.12 3.02
N ASP A 22 -6.85 -0.41 4.31
CA ASP A 22 -5.67 -0.62 5.14
C ASP A 22 -5.03 -1.99 4.93
N GLN A 23 -5.78 -2.97 4.42
CA GLN A 23 -5.28 -4.33 4.22
C GLN A 23 -4.47 -4.48 2.94
N HIS A 24 -4.75 -3.66 1.94
CA HIS A 24 -4.11 -3.68 0.63
C HIS A 24 -3.78 -2.25 0.18
N PRO A 25 -2.81 -1.59 0.85
CA PRO A 25 -2.51 -0.21 0.55
C PRO A 25 -1.88 -0.04 -0.83
N LEU A 26 -2.17 1.09 -1.47
CA LEU A 26 -1.46 1.59 -2.63
C LEU A 26 -0.78 2.88 -2.19
N VAL A 27 0.55 2.87 -2.15
CA VAL A 27 1.33 3.90 -1.45
C VAL A 27 2.42 4.48 -2.33
N ALA A 28 2.50 5.81 -2.38
CA ALA A 28 3.66 6.51 -2.92
C ALA A 28 4.66 6.73 -1.77
N VAL A 29 5.80 6.05 -1.86
CA VAL A 29 6.81 6.07 -0.80
C VAL A 29 7.53 7.42 -0.79
N THR A 30 7.49 8.11 0.35
CA THR A 30 8.14 9.40 0.52
C THR A 30 9.42 9.33 1.35
N GLU A 31 9.49 8.40 2.30
CA GLU A 31 10.64 8.24 3.18
C GLU A 31 10.87 6.77 3.52
N ILE A 32 12.13 6.37 3.61
CA ILE A 32 12.53 5.02 4.02
C ILE A 32 13.31 5.13 5.33
N PHE A 33 12.98 4.22 6.25
CA PHE A 33 13.59 4.14 7.58
C PHE A 33 14.08 2.71 7.85
N PRO A 34 14.97 2.51 8.83
CA PRO A 34 15.36 1.15 9.22
C PRO A 34 14.17 0.28 9.67
N TRP A 35 13.16 0.87 10.27
CA TRP A 35 11.98 0.17 10.80
C TRP A 35 10.85 0.01 9.79
N GLY A 36 10.86 0.74 8.67
CA GLY A 36 9.77 0.73 7.72
C GLY A 36 9.84 1.89 6.75
N PHE A 37 8.68 2.35 6.32
CA PHE A 37 8.60 3.50 5.42
C PHE A 37 7.33 4.32 5.69
N ARG A 38 7.37 5.54 5.17
CA ARG A 38 6.24 6.46 5.19
C ARG A 38 5.87 6.80 3.76
N GLY A 39 4.59 6.93 3.50
CA GLY A 39 4.13 7.33 2.19
C GLY A 39 2.67 7.75 2.15
N LEU A 40 2.27 8.28 1.01
CA LEU A 40 0.90 8.67 0.74
C LEU A 40 0.08 7.45 0.33
N ASN A 41 -0.93 7.11 1.13
CA ASN A 41 -1.91 6.12 0.76
C ASN A 41 -2.94 6.77 -0.16
N PHE A 42 -3.00 6.33 -1.42
CA PHE A 42 -3.84 6.95 -2.44
C PHE A 42 -5.33 6.81 -2.15
N HIS A 43 -5.76 5.69 -1.58
CA HIS A 43 -7.19 5.46 -1.34
C HIS A 43 -7.68 6.22 -0.13
N LEU A 44 -6.88 6.28 0.92
CA LEU A 44 -7.20 7.01 2.13
C LEU A 44 -6.86 8.50 2.03
N ARG A 45 -6.07 8.87 1.03
CA ARG A 45 -5.60 10.24 0.78
C ARG A 45 -4.90 10.85 1.98
N THR A 46 -4.11 10.05 2.68
CA THR A 46 -3.36 10.48 3.86
C THR A 46 -2.01 9.78 3.92
N TYR A 47 -1.07 10.43 4.60
CA TYR A 47 0.23 9.82 4.85
C TYR A 47 0.12 8.80 5.96
N ARG A 48 0.75 7.64 5.75
CA ARG A 48 0.76 6.54 6.70
C ARG A 48 2.17 6.00 6.85
N GLN A 49 2.42 5.36 7.99
CA GLN A 49 3.68 4.67 8.28
C GLN A 49 3.43 3.17 8.30
N TYR A 50 4.37 2.42 7.70
CA TYR A 50 4.28 0.96 7.59
C TYR A 50 5.60 0.37 8.05
N THR A 51 5.54 -0.59 8.96
CA THR A 51 6.73 -1.30 9.43
C THR A 51 7.00 -2.53 8.57
N TRP A 52 8.28 -2.89 8.42
CA TRP A 52 8.63 -4.09 7.65
C TRP A 52 8.00 -5.36 8.22
N GLU A 53 7.89 -5.43 9.53
CA GLU A 53 7.32 -6.58 10.23
C GLU A 53 5.83 -6.78 9.95
N GLU A 54 5.10 -5.71 9.68
CA GLU A 54 3.67 -5.74 9.45
C GLU A 54 3.30 -6.07 8.00
N LEU A 55 4.28 -6.16 7.12
CA LEU A 55 4.04 -6.55 5.72
C LEU A 55 3.82 -8.06 5.63
N ALA A 56 2.67 -8.46 5.11
CA ALA A 56 2.32 -9.88 4.99
C ALA A 56 2.82 -10.53 3.71
N THR A 57 3.20 -9.72 2.73
CA THR A 57 3.70 -10.18 1.44
C THR A 57 4.87 -9.33 1.00
N GLN A 58 5.54 -9.75 -0.08
CA GLN A 58 6.53 -8.90 -0.74
C GLN A 58 5.84 -7.66 -1.30
N VAL A 59 6.59 -6.58 -1.30
CA VAL A 59 6.13 -5.31 -1.87
C VAL A 59 6.21 -5.39 -3.39
N TYR A 60 5.10 -5.10 -4.06
CA TYR A 60 5.05 -5.01 -5.52
C TYR A 60 5.25 -3.55 -5.93
N ILE A 61 6.26 -3.29 -6.74
CA ILE A 61 6.52 -1.95 -7.28
C ILE A 61 5.64 -1.72 -8.50
N VAL A 62 4.82 -0.68 -8.46
CA VAL A 62 3.83 -0.37 -9.47
C VAL A 62 4.44 0.49 -10.58
N ASN A 63 4.28 0.07 -11.83
CA ASN A 63 4.66 0.85 -12.99
C ASN A 63 3.65 1.95 -13.25
N ARG A 64 4.09 3.06 -13.88
CA ARG A 64 3.19 4.16 -14.25
C ARG A 64 2.03 3.70 -15.13
N THR A 65 2.27 2.74 -16.01
CA THR A 65 1.23 2.19 -16.89
C THR A 65 0.15 1.43 -16.15
N GLU A 66 0.45 0.93 -14.96
CA GLU A 66 -0.49 0.19 -14.11
C GLU A 66 -1.24 1.09 -13.12
N LEU A 67 -0.70 2.27 -12.84
CA LEU A 67 -1.19 3.11 -11.75
C LEU A 67 -2.64 3.52 -11.94
N ASP A 68 -3.00 3.96 -13.13
CA ASP A 68 -4.38 4.41 -13.42
C ASP A 68 -5.37 3.26 -13.25
N ASP A 69 -5.00 2.07 -13.69
CA ASP A 69 -5.83 0.88 -13.54
C ASP A 69 -6.01 0.54 -12.06
N LEU A 70 -4.92 0.58 -11.30
CA LEU A 70 -4.96 0.29 -9.85
C LEU A 70 -5.76 1.32 -9.07
N LEU A 71 -5.66 2.60 -9.43
CA LEU A 71 -6.43 3.65 -8.80
C LEU A 71 -7.93 3.53 -9.06
N SER A 72 -8.31 2.98 -10.21
CA SER A 72 -9.71 2.78 -10.58
C SER A 72 -10.33 1.52 -9.99
N LEU A 73 -9.52 0.62 -9.41
CA LEU A 73 -10.03 -0.61 -8.83
C LEU A 73 -10.90 -0.37 -7.60
N ASP A 74 -11.99 -1.13 -7.53
CA ASP A 74 -12.83 -1.19 -6.33
C ASP A 74 -12.19 -2.15 -5.33
N TYR A 75 -11.60 -1.61 -4.28
CA TYR A 75 -10.94 -2.41 -3.26
C TYR A 75 -11.87 -3.41 -2.60
N GLU A 76 -13.13 -3.09 -2.44
CA GLU A 76 -14.09 -4.03 -1.85
C GLU A 76 -14.24 -5.28 -2.71
N LYS A 77 -14.32 -5.12 -4.03
CA LYS A 77 -14.37 -6.25 -4.94
C LYS A 77 -13.11 -7.10 -4.88
N ILE A 78 -11.94 -6.47 -4.81
CA ILE A 78 -10.67 -7.19 -4.71
C ILE A 78 -10.63 -8.01 -3.43
N VAL A 79 -11.00 -7.44 -2.31
CA VAL A 79 -10.96 -8.11 -1.01
C VAL A 79 -12.03 -9.19 -0.89
N LEU A 80 -13.25 -8.94 -1.39
CA LEU A 80 -14.35 -9.89 -1.31
C LEU A 80 -14.21 -11.09 -2.24
N ASN A 81 -13.50 -10.95 -3.34
CA ASN A 81 -13.26 -12.05 -4.29
C ASN A 81 -12.12 -12.98 -3.89
N ARG A 82 -11.58 -12.79 -2.74
CA ARG A 82 -10.60 -13.68 -2.13
C ARG A 82 -11.28 -14.63 -1.16
#